data_633cf873d88818ff4de76f32fc88c333
#
_entry.id   633cf873d88818ff4de76f32fc88c333
#
_cell.length_a   1.000
_cell.length_b   1.000
_cell.length_c   1.000
_cell.angle_alpha   90.00
_cell.angle_beta   90.00
_cell.angle_gamma   90.00
#
_symmetry.space_group_name_H-M   'P 1'
#
loop_
_entity.id
_entity.type
_entity.pdbx_description
1 polymer ?
#
loop_
_entity_poly.entity_id
_entity_poly.type
_entity_poly.pdbx_seq_one_letter_code
_entity_poly.pdbx_strand_id
1 'polypeptide(L)'
;MTAIVELKNATKVVKNGFDEEKIILNDVSLEIFEQDFITILGGNGAGKSTLFNTIAGTLSLTSGTIRILGEDVTKFSPEKRAKYLSRVFQDPKMGTAPRMTVAENLLIAKFRGEKRGLLPRRLASYKDEFQTTIEKVGNGLEKHLNTPIEFLSGGQRQALSLLMATLKRPELLLLDEHTAALDPKTSVALMELTDEFVKKDQLTALMITHHMEDALKYGNRLIVMKEGRIIQDLNQEEKAKMKISDYYQLFE
;
A
#
# COMPACT_ATOMS: atom_id res chain seq x y z
N MET A 1 -19.70 -6.23 11.77
CA MET A 1 -19.04 -6.27 10.44
C MET A 1 -17.99 -7.36 10.49
N THR A 2 -17.76 -8.09 9.39
CA THR A 2 -16.72 -9.12 9.35
C THR A 2 -15.44 -8.47 8.84
N ALA A 3 -14.30 -8.71 9.52
CA ALA A 3 -13.01 -8.21 9.08
C ALA A 3 -12.60 -8.85 7.74
N ILE A 4 -12.13 -8.04 6.80
CA ILE A 4 -11.57 -8.53 5.53
C ILE A 4 -10.11 -8.97 5.67
N VAL A 5 -9.38 -8.35 6.61
CA VAL A 5 -8.03 -8.78 6.98
C VAL A 5 -7.96 -8.86 8.51
N GLU A 6 -7.39 -9.94 8.99
CA GLU A 6 -7.24 -10.21 10.42
C GLU A 6 -5.81 -10.67 10.71
N LEU A 7 -5.13 -9.93 11.57
CA LEU A 7 -3.86 -10.35 12.17
C LEU A 7 -4.13 -10.75 13.62
N LYS A 8 -3.64 -11.91 14.04
CA LYS A 8 -3.73 -12.37 15.42
C LYS A 8 -2.34 -12.71 15.97
N ASN A 9 -1.96 -12.01 17.05
CA ASN A 9 -0.71 -12.21 17.78
C ASN A 9 0.52 -12.24 16.85
N ALA A 10 0.51 -11.39 15.81
CA ALA A 10 1.55 -11.37 14.79
C ALA A 10 2.88 -10.89 15.37
N THR A 11 3.85 -11.81 15.41
CA THR A 11 5.17 -11.56 15.96
C THR A 11 6.23 -11.83 14.90
N LYS A 12 7.19 -10.92 14.79
CA LYS A 12 8.37 -11.08 13.93
C LYS A 12 9.63 -10.82 14.69
N VAL A 13 10.46 -11.85 14.78
CA VAL A 13 11.82 -11.80 15.30
C VAL A 13 12.81 -11.90 14.15
N VAL A 14 13.83 -11.10 14.16
CA VAL A 14 14.97 -11.18 13.23
C VAL A 14 16.25 -11.39 14.05
N LYS A 15 17.19 -12.17 13.50
CA LYS A 15 18.51 -12.34 14.08
C LYS A 15 19.47 -11.36 13.39
N ASN A 16 20.26 -10.64 14.18
CA ASN A 16 21.39 -9.90 13.65
C ASN A 16 22.56 -10.88 13.40
N GLY A 17 23.61 -10.40 12.69
CA GLY A 17 24.77 -11.23 12.36
C GLY A 17 25.57 -11.76 13.57
N PHE A 18 25.19 -11.43 14.78
CA PHE A 18 25.79 -11.83 16.06
C PHE A 18 24.88 -12.73 16.92
N ASP A 19 23.88 -13.38 16.30
CA ASP A 19 22.86 -14.23 16.96
C ASP A 19 21.97 -13.51 18.00
N GLU A 20 22.03 -12.19 18.08
CA GLU A 20 21.10 -11.44 18.92
C GLU A 20 19.74 -11.36 18.22
N GLU A 21 18.71 -11.73 18.97
CA GLU A 21 17.34 -11.67 18.50
C GLU A 21 16.75 -10.28 18.75
N LYS A 22 16.19 -9.68 17.70
CA LYS A 22 15.44 -8.42 17.78
C LYS A 22 14.00 -8.66 17.39
N ILE A 23 13.10 -8.32 18.29
CA ILE A 23 11.65 -8.35 18.01
C ILE A 23 11.31 -7.07 17.24
N ILE A 24 10.77 -7.23 16.01
CA ILE A 24 10.37 -6.12 15.14
C ILE A 24 8.86 -5.92 15.14
N LEU A 25 8.08 -7.01 15.20
CA LEU A 25 6.66 -6.97 15.54
C LEU A 25 6.47 -7.78 16.81
N ASN A 26 5.74 -7.22 17.74
CA ASN A 26 5.57 -7.76 19.08
C ASN A 26 4.08 -7.90 19.40
N ASP A 27 3.53 -9.08 19.16
CA ASP A 27 2.16 -9.43 19.49
C ASP A 27 1.11 -8.48 18.87
N VAL A 28 1.26 -8.18 17.58
CA VAL A 28 0.36 -7.27 16.87
C VAL A 28 -0.91 -8.01 16.48
N SER A 29 -2.04 -7.52 16.98
CA SER A 29 -3.38 -7.93 16.57
C SER A 29 -4.09 -6.74 15.93
N LEU A 30 -4.70 -6.94 14.75
CA LEU A 30 -5.34 -5.90 13.97
C LEU A 30 -6.46 -6.50 13.11
N GLU A 31 -7.61 -5.89 13.18
CA GLU A 31 -8.73 -6.17 12.27
C GLU A 31 -8.93 -4.98 11.33
N ILE A 32 -9.07 -5.25 10.04
CA ILE A 32 -9.34 -4.27 8.99
C ILE A 32 -10.68 -4.63 8.38
N PHE A 33 -11.58 -3.67 8.37
CA PHE A 33 -12.92 -3.84 7.83
C PHE A 33 -13.02 -3.28 6.42
N GLU A 34 -14.05 -3.69 5.72
CA GLU A 34 -14.35 -3.17 4.38
C GLU A 34 -14.51 -1.64 4.42
N GLN A 35 -13.89 -0.94 3.47
CA GLN A 35 -13.84 0.52 3.36
C GLN A 35 -13.05 1.24 4.49
N ASP A 36 -12.32 0.52 5.32
CA ASP A 36 -11.33 1.15 6.17
C ASP A 36 -10.25 1.81 5.29
N PHE A 37 -10.00 3.10 5.51
CA PHE A 37 -8.79 3.77 5.04
C PHE A 37 -7.97 4.15 6.27
N ILE A 38 -7.05 3.27 6.63
CA ILE A 38 -6.25 3.37 7.85
C ILE A 38 -4.92 4.05 7.53
N THR A 39 -4.61 5.11 8.25
CA THR A 39 -3.28 5.72 8.24
C THR A 39 -2.44 5.16 9.40
N ILE A 40 -1.17 4.85 9.13
CA ILE A 40 -0.25 4.28 10.12
C ILE A 40 0.91 5.24 10.35
N LEU A 41 1.02 5.72 11.58
CA LEU A 41 2.11 6.55 12.07
C LEU A 41 3.03 5.76 13.01
N GLY A 42 4.25 6.25 13.16
CA GLY A 42 5.24 5.70 14.09
C GLY A 42 6.64 6.14 13.72
N GLY A 43 7.55 6.15 14.66
CA GLY A 43 8.96 6.48 14.46
C GLY A 43 9.69 5.49 13.55
N ASN A 44 10.94 5.80 13.23
CA ASN A 44 11.81 4.88 12.50
C ASN A 44 12.04 3.63 13.37
N GLY A 45 11.90 2.45 12.75
CA GLY A 45 12.05 1.18 13.48
C GLY A 45 10.79 0.75 14.28
N ALA A 46 9.67 1.48 14.22
CA ALA A 46 8.43 1.12 14.90
C ALA A 46 7.76 -0.16 14.37
N GLY A 47 8.25 -0.74 13.26
CA GLY A 47 7.72 -1.98 12.69
C GLY A 47 6.75 -1.81 11.54
N LYS A 48 6.45 -0.57 11.09
CA LYS A 48 5.46 -0.27 10.02
C LYS A 48 5.71 -1.05 8.73
N SER A 49 6.91 -0.92 8.15
CA SER A 49 7.27 -1.61 6.90
C SER A 49 7.33 -3.13 7.10
N THR A 50 7.67 -3.61 8.31
CA THR A 50 7.63 -5.03 8.66
C THR A 50 6.18 -5.52 8.69
N LEU A 51 5.25 -4.75 9.24
CA LEU A 51 3.81 -5.05 9.19
C LEU A 51 3.33 -5.17 7.75
N PHE A 52 3.66 -4.21 6.87
CA PHE A 52 3.32 -4.28 5.44
C PHE A 52 3.92 -5.50 4.76
N ASN A 53 5.20 -5.79 5.01
CA ASN A 53 5.89 -6.93 4.43
C ASN A 53 5.29 -8.28 4.89
N THR A 54 4.82 -8.37 6.14
CA THR A 54 4.15 -9.58 6.63
C THR A 54 2.75 -9.73 6.02
N ILE A 55 1.98 -8.65 5.89
CA ILE A 55 0.67 -8.67 5.21
C ILE A 55 0.85 -9.02 3.73
N ALA A 56 1.85 -8.44 3.05
CA ALA A 56 2.15 -8.72 1.65
C ALA A 56 2.74 -10.13 1.40
N GLY A 57 3.23 -10.81 2.44
CA GLY A 57 3.85 -12.13 2.35
C GLY A 57 5.30 -12.12 1.88
N THR A 58 5.92 -10.94 1.74
CA THR A 58 7.36 -10.81 1.42
C THR A 58 8.24 -11.12 2.64
N LEU A 59 7.66 -11.10 3.82
CA LEU A 59 8.28 -11.48 5.08
C LEU A 59 7.36 -12.42 5.85
N SER A 60 7.85 -13.59 6.27
CA SER A 60 7.10 -14.53 7.09
C SER A 60 7.08 -14.10 8.56
N LEU A 61 5.95 -14.33 9.24
CA LEU A 61 5.87 -14.21 10.70
C LEU A 61 6.73 -15.26 11.40
N THR A 62 7.18 -14.96 12.60
CA THR A 62 7.77 -15.93 13.52
C THR A 62 6.67 -16.70 14.24
N SER A 63 5.60 -16.01 14.67
CA SER A 63 4.38 -16.61 15.23
C SER A 63 3.16 -15.73 14.96
N GLY A 64 1.97 -16.25 15.22
CA GLY A 64 0.70 -15.59 14.90
C GLY A 64 0.15 -16.00 13.55
N THR A 65 -0.97 -15.40 13.17
CA THR A 65 -1.70 -15.72 11.92
C THR A 65 -2.15 -14.47 11.18
N ILE A 66 -2.29 -14.60 9.87
CA ILE A 66 -2.87 -13.58 8.99
C ILE A 66 -3.97 -14.25 8.17
N ARG A 67 -5.17 -13.69 8.23
CA ARG A 67 -6.29 -14.10 7.38
C ARG A 67 -6.72 -12.97 6.47
N ILE A 68 -7.11 -13.31 5.25
CA ILE A 68 -7.70 -12.38 4.28
C ILE A 68 -8.99 -13.03 3.77
N LEU A 69 -10.12 -12.33 3.90
CA LEU A 69 -11.45 -12.84 3.57
C LEU A 69 -11.73 -14.21 4.23
N GLY A 70 -11.28 -14.38 5.48
CA GLY A 70 -11.42 -15.62 6.24
C GLY A 70 -10.44 -16.75 5.87
N GLU A 71 -9.70 -16.65 4.75
CA GLU A 71 -8.68 -17.63 4.36
C GLU A 71 -7.38 -17.38 5.12
N ASP A 72 -6.79 -18.41 5.71
CA ASP A 72 -5.47 -18.33 6.34
C ASP A 72 -4.38 -18.24 5.27
N VAL A 73 -3.81 -17.04 5.15
CA VAL A 73 -2.75 -16.73 4.19
C VAL A 73 -1.36 -16.67 4.83
N THR A 74 -1.22 -17.04 6.09
CA THR A 74 0.02 -16.88 6.88
C THR A 74 1.25 -17.41 6.15
N LYS A 75 1.10 -18.55 5.48
CA LYS A 75 2.20 -19.24 4.74
C LYS A 75 2.15 -19.01 3.22
N PHE A 76 1.26 -18.13 2.73
CA PHE A 76 1.18 -17.88 1.29
C PHE A 76 2.34 -16.98 0.84
N SER A 77 2.90 -17.32 -0.32
CA SER A 77 3.89 -16.48 -0.99
C SER A 77 3.23 -15.16 -1.50
N PRO A 78 4.04 -14.13 -1.78
CA PRO A 78 3.54 -12.86 -2.33
C PRO A 78 2.69 -13.05 -3.59
N GLU A 79 3.08 -13.99 -4.48
CA GLU A 79 2.36 -14.27 -5.72
C GLU A 79 0.95 -14.81 -5.45
N LYS A 80 0.80 -15.65 -4.43
CA LYS A 80 -0.52 -16.16 -4.01
C LYS A 80 -1.37 -15.08 -3.38
N ARG A 81 -0.75 -14.13 -2.64
CA ARG A 81 -1.46 -13.00 -2.02
C ARG A 81 -1.81 -11.90 -3.01
N ALA A 82 -1.14 -11.83 -4.17
CA ALA A 82 -1.41 -10.84 -5.21
C ALA A 82 -2.84 -10.88 -5.78
N LYS A 83 -3.60 -11.95 -5.55
CA LYS A 83 -5.03 -12.02 -5.90
C LYS A 83 -5.89 -11.14 -4.97
N TYR A 84 -5.44 -10.91 -3.72
CA TYR A 84 -6.20 -10.17 -2.71
C TYR A 84 -5.72 -8.72 -2.57
N LEU A 85 -4.41 -8.49 -2.67
CA LEU A 85 -3.83 -7.20 -2.34
C LEU A 85 -2.96 -6.63 -3.46
N SER A 86 -2.81 -5.32 -3.41
CA SER A 86 -1.84 -4.58 -4.21
C SER A 86 -1.05 -3.64 -3.32
N ARG A 87 0.13 -3.24 -3.79
CA ARG A 87 1.02 -2.34 -3.06
C ARG A 87 1.59 -1.27 -3.97
N VAL A 88 1.55 -0.04 -3.48
CA VAL A 88 2.31 1.09 -4.01
C VAL A 88 3.52 1.28 -3.11
N PHE A 89 4.71 1.23 -3.70
CA PHE A 89 5.97 1.33 -2.98
C PHE A 89 6.44 2.78 -2.88
N GLN A 90 7.29 3.07 -1.92
CA GLN A 90 7.98 4.34 -1.79
C GLN A 90 8.83 4.64 -3.03
N ASP A 91 9.62 3.66 -3.51
CA ASP A 91 10.29 3.73 -4.81
C ASP A 91 9.40 3.09 -5.89
N PRO A 92 8.87 3.87 -6.85
CA PRO A 92 8.01 3.34 -7.91
C PRO A 92 8.68 2.30 -8.81
N LYS A 93 10.02 2.23 -8.80
CA LYS A 93 10.75 1.19 -9.53
C LYS A 93 10.47 -0.21 -9.01
N MET A 94 10.13 -0.34 -7.74
CA MET A 94 9.82 -1.63 -7.11
C MET A 94 8.51 -2.24 -7.63
N GLY A 95 7.56 -1.42 -8.07
CA GLY A 95 6.23 -1.85 -8.55
C GLY A 95 6.08 -1.85 -10.06
N THR A 96 7.11 -1.47 -10.83
CA THR A 96 7.04 -1.28 -12.28
C THR A 96 8.15 -2.01 -13.02
N ALA A 97 7.96 -2.23 -14.33
CA ALA A 97 8.99 -2.73 -15.24
C ALA A 97 9.55 -1.53 -16.05
N PRO A 98 10.69 -0.92 -15.66
CA PRO A 98 11.14 0.37 -16.17
C PRO A 98 11.37 0.42 -17.68
N ARG A 99 11.83 -0.69 -18.28
CA ARG A 99 12.11 -0.81 -19.73
C ARG A 99 10.87 -1.05 -20.58
N MET A 100 9.75 -1.42 -19.94
CA MET A 100 8.47 -1.62 -20.60
C MET A 100 7.71 -0.31 -20.68
N THR A 101 6.88 -0.18 -21.70
CA THR A 101 5.99 0.99 -21.88
C THR A 101 4.93 1.05 -20.79
N VAL A 102 4.30 2.21 -20.63
CA VAL A 102 3.15 2.41 -19.75
C VAL A 102 2.06 1.38 -20.06
N ALA A 103 1.70 1.21 -21.34
CA ALA A 103 0.68 0.26 -21.77
C ALA A 103 1.02 -1.20 -21.39
N GLU A 104 2.28 -1.60 -21.51
CA GLU A 104 2.73 -2.95 -21.14
C GLU A 104 2.67 -3.15 -19.62
N ASN A 105 3.03 -2.15 -18.83
CA ASN A 105 2.89 -2.18 -17.37
C ASN A 105 1.43 -2.25 -16.92
N LEU A 106 0.54 -1.48 -17.54
CA LEU A 106 -0.90 -1.57 -17.28
C LEU A 106 -1.45 -2.95 -17.64
N LEU A 107 -0.95 -3.56 -18.73
CA LEU A 107 -1.34 -4.91 -19.12
C LEU A 107 -0.92 -5.94 -18.05
N ILE A 108 0.27 -5.80 -17.46
CA ILE A 108 0.71 -6.66 -16.35
C ILE A 108 -0.22 -6.48 -15.14
N ALA A 109 -0.54 -5.24 -14.78
CA ALA A 109 -1.38 -4.91 -13.66
C ALA A 109 -2.83 -5.43 -13.82
N LYS A 110 -3.39 -5.31 -15.03
CA LYS A 110 -4.75 -5.79 -15.37
C LYS A 110 -4.92 -7.28 -15.08
N PHE A 111 -3.88 -8.07 -15.28
CA PHE A 111 -3.90 -9.53 -15.07
C PHE A 111 -3.22 -9.96 -13.76
N ARG A 112 -3.14 -9.06 -12.77
CA ARG A 112 -2.59 -9.37 -11.45
C ARG A 112 -3.34 -10.55 -10.80
N GLY A 113 -2.59 -11.50 -10.24
CA GLY A 113 -3.14 -12.66 -9.55
C GLY A 113 -3.75 -13.73 -10.45
N GLU A 114 -3.70 -13.56 -11.77
CA GLU A 114 -4.17 -14.57 -12.71
C GLU A 114 -3.06 -15.53 -13.14
N LYS A 115 -3.42 -16.78 -13.38
CA LYS A 115 -2.47 -17.74 -13.93
C LYS A 115 -2.06 -17.33 -15.35
N ARG A 116 -0.76 -17.28 -15.60
CA ARG A 116 -0.23 -16.97 -16.93
C ARG A 116 -0.26 -18.25 -17.77
N GLY A 117 -1.07 -18.20 -18.86
CA GLY A 117 -1.01 -19.21 -19.93
C GLY A 117 0.07 -18.86 -20.98
N LEU A 118 0.23 -19.73 -21.97
CA LEU A 118 1.13 -19.53 -23.12
C LEU A 118 0.52 -18.62 -24.21
N LEU A 119 -0.73 -18.20 -24.06
CA LEU A 119 -1.41 -17.34 -25.04
C LEU A 119 -0.85 -15.93 -25.00
N PRO A 120 -0.55 -15.33 -26.16
CA PRO A 120 -0.08 -13.96 -26.24
C PRO A 120 -1.15 -13.00 -25.71
N ARG A 121 -0.74 -12.09 -24.82
CA ARG A 121 -1.60 -11.00 -24.35
C ARG A 121 -1.64 -9.94 -25.44
N ARG A 122 -2.79 -9.77 -26.10
CA ARG A 122 -2.98 -8.83 -27.21
C ARG A 122 -3.04 -7.40 -26.69
N LEU A 123 -1.88 -6.76 -26.45
CA LEU A 123 -1.77 -5.38 -25.94
C LEU A 123 -2.63 -4.41 -26.77
N ALA A 124 -2.65 -4.58 -28.10
CA ALA A 124 -3.43 -3.72 -29.00
C ALA A 124 -4.93 -3.66 -28.65
N SER A 125 -5.49 -4.75 -28.14
CA SER A 125 -6.91 -4.82 -27.76
C SER A 125 -7.26 -4.03 -26.48
N TYR A 126 -6.28 -3.55 -25.73
CA TYR A 126 -6.46 -2.81 -24.49
C TYR A 126 -6.00 -1.36 -24.55
N LYS A 127 -5.46 -0.91 -25.70
CA LYS A 127 -4.90 0.45 -25.80
C LYS A 127 -5.92 1.55 -25.53
N ASP A 128 -7.12 1.43 -26.10
CA ASP A 128 -8.18 2.43 -25.92
C ASP A 128 -8.68 2.47 -24.48
N GLU A 129 -8.84 1.29 -23.85
CA GLU A 129 -9.18 1.18 -22.42
C GLU A 129 -8.10 1.84 -21.54
N PHE A 130 -6.83 1.56 -21.83
CA PHE A 130 -5.72 2.14 -21.08
C PHE A 130 -5.60 3.64 -21.30
N GLN A 131 -5.83 4.14 -22.52
CA GLN A 131 -5.85 5.57 -22.80
C GLN A 131 -6.91 6.28 -21.96
N THR A 132 -8.15 5.78 -21.98
CA THR A 132 -9.25 6.32 -21.15
C THR A 132 -8.95 6.25 -19.66
N THR A 133 -8.26 5.19 -19.23
CA THR A 133 -7.93 5.01 -17.82
C THR A 133 -6.84 5.98 -17.35
N ILE A 134 -5.83 6.23 -18.17
CA ILE A 134 -4.74 7.18 -17.88
C ILE A 134 -5.26 8.62 -17.87
N GLU A 135 -6.19 8.97 -18.74
CA GLU A 135 -6.80 10.31 -18.81
C GLU A 135 -7.43 10.72 -17.47
N LYS A 136 -7.94 9.76 -16.69
CA LYS A 136 -8.49 10.01 -15.34
C LYS A 136 -7.42 10.44 -14.33
N VAL A 137 -6.17 10.06 -14.55
CA VAL A 137 -5.04 10.41 -13.66
C VAL A 137 -4.54 11.83 -13.92
N GLY A 138 -4.63 12.29 -15.16
CA GLY A 138 -4.05 13.56 -15.57
C GLY A 138 -2.53 13.59 -15.46
N ASN A 139 -1.97 14.71 -15.00
CA ASN A 139 -0.52 14.90 -14.76
C ASN A 139 0.36 14.71 -16.02
N GLY A 140 -0.22 14.83 -17.22
CA GLY A 140 0.48 14.66 -18.49
C GLY A 140 0.77 13.19 -18.86
N LEU A 141 0.37 12.24 -18.00
CA LEU A 141 0.61 10.80 -18.23
C LEU A 141 -0.11 10.28 -19.48
N GLU A 142 -1.22 10.89 -19.86
CA GLU A 142 -2.04 10.54 -21.03
C GLU A 142 -1.27 10.59 -22.36
N LYS A 143 -0.16 11.34 -22.40
CA LYS A 143 0.70 11.46 -23.60
C LYS A 143 1.76 10.36 -23.68
N HIS A 144 1.88 9.52 -22.64
CA HIS A 144 2.99 8.62 -22.45
C HIS A 144 2.65 7.12 -22.57
N LEU A 145 1.48 6.76 -23.13
CA LEU A 145 1.03 5.37 -23.21
C LEU A 145 2.07 4.42 -23.83
N ASN A 146 2.80 4.88 -24.85
CA ASN A 146 3.83 4.10 -25.54
C ASN A 146 5.27 4.44 -25.10
N THR A 147 5.43 5.22 -24.02
CA THR A 147 6.74 5.63 -23.49
C THR A 147 7.21 4.60 -22.46
N PRO A 148 8.47 4.13 -22.50
CA PRO A 148 9.04 3.33 -21.42
C PRO A 148 9.04 4.13 -20.10
N ILE A 149 8.74 3.43 -18.98
CA ILE A 149 8.55 4.08 -17.67
C ILE A 149 9.80 4.82 -17.21
N GLU A 150 10.99 4.36 -17.56
CA GLU A 150 12.25 5.01 -17.18
C GLU A 150 12.37 6.47 -17.66
N PHE A 151 11.61 6.87 -18.68
CA PHE A 151 11.57 8.25 -19.19
C PHE A 151 10.48 9.13 -18.56
N LEU A 152 9.64 8.58 -17.69
CA LEU A 152 8.64 9.35 -16.95
C LEU A 152 9.28 10.16 -15.81
N SER A 153 8.66 11.27 -15.42
CA SER A 153 9.02 11.97 -14.18
C SER A 153 8.71 11.12 -12.93
N GLY A 154 9.29 11.47 -11.79
CA GLY A 154 9.02 10.78 -10.51
C GLY A 154 7.53 10.75 -10.17
N GLY A 155 6.87 11.91 -10.27
CA GLY A 155 5.42 12.02 -10.02
C GLY A 155 4.56 11.22 -11.00
N GLN A 156 4.91 11.21 -12.29
CA GLN A 156 4.22 10.39 -13.30
C GLN A 156 4.39 8.90 -13.03
N ARG A 157 5.58 8.46 -12.65
CA ARG A 157 5.83 7.05 -12.27
C ARG A 157 5.01 6.65 -11.05
N GLN A 158 4.93 7.52 -10.06
CA GLN A 158 4.19 7.22 -8.83
C GLN A 158 2.68 7.21 -9.08
N ALA A 159 2.16 8.15 -9.87
CA ALA A 159 0.76 8.16 -10.29
C ALA A 159 0.40 6.91 -11.13
N LEU A 160 1.31 6.47 -12.01
CA LEU A 160 1.16 5.21 -12.72
C LEU A 160 1.15 4.00 -11.78
N SER A 161 2.04 3.97 -10.76
CA SER A 161 2.07 2.89 -9.76
C SER A 161 0.75 2.80 -8.99
N LEU A 162 0.17 3.94 -8.60
CA LEU A 162 -1.14 4.00 -7.97
C LEU A 162 -2.24 3.45 -8.90
N LEU A 163 -2.26 3.93 -10.16
CA LEU A 163 -3.20 3.45 -11.17
C LEU A 163 -3.09 1.94 -11.40
N MET A 164 -1.87 1.41 -11.53
CA MET A 164 -1.62 -0.02 -11.67
C MET A 164 -2.11 -0.82 -10.45
N ALA A 165 -1.94 -0.28 -9.25
CA ALA A 165 -2.39 -0.92 -8.02
C ALA A 165 -3.91 -1.00 -7.90
N THR A 166 -4.64 -0.05 -8.48
CA THR A 166 -6.10 0.07 -8.42
C THR A 166 -6.83 -0.40 -9.68
N LEU A 167 -6.13 -0.57 -10.81
CA LEU A 167 -6.71 -0.97 -12.10
C LEU A 167 -7.55 -2.26 -12.02
N LYS A 168 -7.08 -3.22 -11.26
CA LYS A 168 -7.87 -4.37 -10.81
C LYS A 168 -8.11 -4.18 -9.32
N ARG A 169 -9.36 -3.93 -8.93
CA ARG A 169 -9.75 -3.67 -7.54
C ARG A 169 -9.12 -4.71 -6.59
N PRO A 170 -8.27 -4.28 -5.65
CA PRO A 170 -7.77 -5.16 -4.60
C PRO A 170 -8.76 -5.24 -3.44
N GLU A 171 -8.71 -6.30 -2.65
CA GLU A 171 -9.38 -6.37 -1.35
C GLU A 171 -8.69 -5.46 -0.33
N LEU A 172 -7.36 -5.32 -0.43
CA LEU A 172 -6.55 -4.42 0.38
C LEU A 172 -5.49 -3.72 -0.46
N LEU A 173 -5.49 -2.39 -0.42
CA LEU A 173 -4.46 -1.53 -1.01
C LEU A 173 -3.44 -1.14 0.06
N LEU A 174 -2.16 -1.46 -0.15
CA LEU A 174 -1.04 -1.06 0.70
C LEU A 174 -0.32 0.14 0.07
N LEU A 175 -0.26 1.26 0.77
CA LEU A 175 0.38 2.50 0.35
C LEU A 175 1.58 2.77 1.27
N ASP A 176 2.79 2.49 0.78
CA ASP A 176 4.02 2.52 1.57
C ASP A 176 4.79 3.81 1.29
N GLU A 177 4.53 4.86 2.09
CA GLU A 177 5.20 6.17 1.99
C GLU A 177 5.27 6.71 0.54
N HIS A 178 4.23 6.47 -0.23
CA HIS A 178 4.22 6.62 -1.68
C HIS A 178 4.36 8.07 -2.18
N THR A 179 4.39 9.05 -1.29
CA THR A 179 4.60 10.48 -1.60
C THR A 179 5.96 11.00 -1.13
N ALA A 180 6.72 10.24 -0.32
CA ALA A 180 7.90 10.74 0.37
C ALA A 180 9.06 11.18 -0.55
N ALA A 181 9.17 10.60 -1.75
CA ALA A 181 10.24 10.91 -2.71
C ALA A 181 9.88 12.02 -3.71
N LEU A 182 8.76 12.71 -3.51
CA LEU A 182 8.23 13.73 -4.44
C LEU A 182 8.42 15.13 -3.88
N ASP A 183 8.44 16.12 -4.78
CA ASP A 183 8.36 17.52 -4.38
C ASP A 183 6.99 17.83 -3.72
N PRO A 184 6.90 18.88 -2.89
CA PRO A 184 5.70 19.14 -2.10
C PRO A 184 4.42 19.28 -2.94
N LYS A 185 4.50 19.94 -4.10
CA LYS A 185 3.32 20.15 -4.96
C LYS A 185 2.83 18.84 -5.57
N THR A 186 3.74 18.02 -6.06
CA THR A 186 3.44 16.71 -6.64
C THR A 186 2.94 15.74 -5.56
N SER A 187 3.50 15.81 -4.34
CA SER A 187 3.06 15.02 -3.19
C SER A 187 1.60 15.30 -2.84
N VAL A 188 1.21 16.57 -2.72
CA VAL A 188 -0.19 16.96 -2.45
C VAL A 188 -1.12 16.46 -3.55
N ALA A 189 -0.77 16.68 -4.82
CA ALA A 189 -1.61 16.24 -5.94
C ALA A 189 -1.78 14.71 -5.97
N LEU A 190 -0.72 13.95 -5.66
CA LEU A 190 -0.80 12.48 -5.59
C LEU A 190 -1.64 12.01 -4.41
N MET A 191 -1.57 12.68 -3.24
CA MET A 191 -2.41 12.35 -2.10
C MET A 191 -3.89 12.61 -2.39
N GLU A 192 -4.22 13.71 -3.07
CA GLU A 192 -5.60 14.02 -3.48
C GLU A 192 -6.11 12.96 -4.48
N LEU A 193 -5.30 12.56 -5.45
CA LEU A 193 -5.63 11.49 -6.38
C LEU A 193 -5.83 10.15 -5.65
N THR A 194 -4.99 9.86 -4.65
CA THR A 194 -5.10 8.64 -3.83
C THR A 194 -6.43 8.62 -3.07
N ASP A 195 -6.79 9.73 -2.42
CA ASP A 195 -8.03 9.87 -1.67
C ASP A 195 -9.26 9.74 -2.59
N GLU A 196 -9.19 10.36 -3.78
CA GLU A 196 -10.24 10.22 -4.80
C GLU A 196 -10.44 8.76 -5.20
N PHE A 197 -9.37 8.03 -5.52
CA PHE A 197 -9.47 6.61 -5.91
C PHE A 197 -10.01 5.75 -4.79
N VAL A 198 -9.52 5.94 -3.55
CA VAL A 198 -9.98 5.18 -2.40
C VAL A 198 -11.48 5.41 -2.16
N LYS A 199 -11.94 6.66 -2.20
CA LYS A 199 -13.35 7.01 -1.96
C LYS A 199 -14.27 6.55 -3.10
N LYS A 200 -13.89 6.84 -4.35
CA LYS A 200 -14.71 6.55 -5.53
C LYS A 200 -14.94 5.06 -5.72
N ASP A 201 -13.87 4.27 -5.57
CA ASP A 201 -13.92 2.83 -5.77
C ASP A 201 -14.16 2.07 -4.46
N GLN A 202 -14.45 2.80 -3.35
CA GLN A 202 -14.70 2.26 -2.01
C GLN A 202 -13.64 1.22 -1.60
N LEU A 203 -12.36 1.58 -1.80
CA LEU A 203 -11.26 0.69 -1.52
C LEU A 203 -11.00 0.59 -0.01
N THR A 204 -10.57 -0.57 0.44
CA THR A 204 -9.95 -0.71 1.76
C THR A 204 -8.46 -0.49 1.60
N ALA A 205 -7.89 0.42 2.40
CA ALA A 205 -6.50 0.83 2.26
C ALA A 205 -5.78 0.95 3.60
N LEU A 206 -4.51 0.55 3.63
CA LEU A 206 -3.55 0.89 4.67
C LEU A 206 -2.50 1.82 4.08
N MET A 207 -2.22 2.93 4.73
CA MET A 207 -1.22 3.90 4.30
C MET A 207 -0.21 4.18 5.42
N ILE A 208 1.05 3.88 5.15
CA ILE A 208 2.16 4.36 5.98
C ILE A 208 2.52 5.77 5.50
N THR A 209 2.62 6.70 6.43
CA THR A 209 3.12 8.05 6.19
C THR A 209 3.97 8.54 7.36
N HIS A 210 4.92 9.42 7.07
CA HIS A 210 5.67 10.17 8.07
C HIS A 210 5.08 11.58 8.28
N HIS A 211 4.17 12.01 7.42
CA HIS A 211 3.52 13.30 7.49
C HIS A 211 2.27 13.21 8.37
N MET A 212 2.36 13.82 9.54
CA MET A 212 1.25 13.85 10.50
C MET A 212 0.00 14.49 9.93
N GLU A 213 0.18 15.59 9.18
CA GLU A 213 -0.93 16.30 8.54
C GLU A 213 -1.69 15.39 7.59
N ASP A 214 -0.99 14.60 6.78
CA ASP A 214 -1.61 13.62 5.88
C ASP A 214 -2.32 12.53 6.67
N ALA A 215 -1.70 12.04 7.74
CA ALA A 215 -2.30 11.01 8.57
C ALA A 215 -3.58 11.48 9.27
N LEU A 216 -3.67 12.75 9.64
CA LEU A 216 -4.89 13.34 10.25
C LEU A 216 -5.94 13.69 9.18
N LYS A 217 -5.51 14.19 8.01
CA LYS A 217 -6.41 14.64 6.94
C LYS A 217 -7.08 13.47 6.20
N TYR A 218 -6.33 12.42 5.89
CA TYR A 218 -6.79 11.32 5.04
C TYR A 218 -7.15 10.07 5.85
N GLY A 219 -8.09 9.28 5.32
CA GLY A 219 -8.56 8.07 5.98
C GLY A 219 -9.54 8.29 7.12
N ASN A 220 -10.19 7.21 7.53
CA ASN A 220 -11.23 7.17 8.58
C ASN A 220 -10.74 6.52 9.88
N ARG A 221 -9.49 6.04 9.95
CA ARG A 221 -8.90 5.40 11.14
C ARG A 221 -7.40 5.68 11.18
N LEU A 222 -6.84 5.82 12.37
CA LEU A 222 -5.43 6.10 12.59
C LEU A 222 -4.84 5.08 13.56
N ILE A 223 -3.76 4.43 13.14
CA ILE A 223 -2.98 3.54 13.98
C ILE A 223 -1.63 4.18 14.29
N VAL A 224 -1.22 4.13 15.56
CA VAL A 224 0.12 4.55 15.99
C VAL A 224 0.90 3.34 16.44
N MET A 225 2.08 3.15 15.84
CA MET A 225 3.01 2.06 16.19
C MET A 225 4.24 2.59 16.91
N LYS A 226 4.63 1.87 17.98
CA LYS A 226 5.88 2.11 18.74
C LYS A 226 6.48 0.76 19.13
N GLU A 227 7.77 0.57 18.89
CA GLU A 227 8.53 -0.63 19.30
C GLU A 227 7.86 -1.96 18.90
N GLY A 228 7.35 -2.02 17.67
CA GLY A 228 6.72 -3.21 17.11
C GLY A 228 5.30 -3.48 17.62
N ARG A 229 4.69 -2.57 18.36
CA ARG A 229 3.33 -2.69 18.90
C ARG A 229 2.42 -1.61 18.35
N ILE A 230 1.13 -1.90 18.29
CA ILE A 230 0.09 -0.88 18.14
C ILE A 230 -0.17 -0.30 19.53
N ILE A 231 0.11 0.99 19.71
CA ILE A 231 -0.10 1.71 20.97
C ILE A 231 -1.39 2.53 20.96
N GLN A 232 -1.88 2.89 19.77
CA GLN A 232 -3.19 3.52 19.60
C GLN A 232 -3.84 3.02 18.32
N ASP A 233 -5.16 2.91 18.34
CA ASP A 233 -6.03 2.57 17.24
C ASP A 233 -7.28 3.45 17.36
N LEU A 234 -7.31 4.53 16.59
CA LEU A 234 -8.28 5.62 16.71
C LEU A 234 -9.26 5.55 15.55
N ASN A 235 -10.55 5.49 15.88
CA ASN A 235 -11.61 5.64 14.90
C ASN A 235 -11.73 7.09 14.39
N GLN A 236 -12.66 7.34 13.48
CA GLN A 236 -12.81 8.66 12.84
C GLN A 236 -13.10 9.79 13.85
N GLU A 237 -13.91 9.53 14.88
CA GLU A 237 -14.27 10.55 15.87
C GLU A 237 -13.10 10.87 16.81
N GLU A 238 -12.36 9.85 17.22
CA GLU A 238 -11.16 10.00 18.05
C GLU A 238 -10.04 10.68 17.28
N LYS A 239 -9.82 10.25 16.03
CA LYS A 239 -8.86 10.86 15.11
C LYS A 239 -9.13 12.35 14.89
N ALA A 240 -10.40 12.74 14.72
CA ALA A 240 -10.79 14.15 14.51
C ALA A 240 -10.50 15.05 15.72
N LYS A 241 -10.39 14.49 16.92
CA LYS A 241 -10.03 15.20 18.16
C LYS A 241 -8.54 15.31 18.39
N MET A 242 -7.74 14.46 17.72
CA MET A 242 -6.29 14.38 17.89
C MET A 242 -5.60 15.63 17.32
N LYS A 243 -4.71 16.22 18.10
CA LYS A 243 -3.85 17.34 17.68
C LYS A 243 -2.44 16.83 17.39
N ILE A 244 -1.71 17.60 16.61
CA ILE A 244 -0.29 17.29 16.29
C ILE A 244 0.55 17.20 17.57
N SER A 245 0.27 18.04 18.59
CA SER A 245 0.93 18.00 19.89
C SER A 245 0.75 16.66 20.61
N ASP A 246 -0.43 16.06 20.51
CA ASP A 246 -0.77 14.82 21.22
C ASP A 246 0.06 13.64 20.66
N TYR A 247 0.33 13.65 19.34
CA TYR A 247 1.19 12.66 18.72
C TYR A 247 2.62 12.73 19.26
N TYR A 248 3.21 13.92 19.37
CA TYR A 248 4.60 14.04 19.86
C TYR A 248 4.73 13.54 21.28
N GLN A 249 3.72 13.74 22.14
CA GLN A 249 3.70 13.20 23.51
C GLN A 249 3.75 11.67 23.59
N LEU A 250 3.32 10.96 22.53
CA LEU A 250 3.40 9.48 22.49
C LEU A 250 4.84 8.97 22.31
N PHE A 251 5.77 9.84 21.92
CA PHE A 251 7.16 9.48 21.62
C PHE A 251 8.18 10.11 22.56
N GLU A 252 7.72 10.99 23.45
CA GLU A 252 8.49 11.42 24.62
C GLU A 252 8.45 10.33 25.72
#